data_39931794abfca1f7806720f4de7f398e
#
_entry.id   39931794abfca1f7806720f4de7f398e
#
_cell.length_a   1.000
_cell.length_b   1.000
_cell.length_c   1.000
_cell.angle_alpha   90.00
_cell.angle_beta   90.00
_cell.angle_gamma   90.00
#
_symmetry.space_group_name_H-M   'P 1'
#
loop_
_entity.id
_entity.type
_entity.pdbx_description
1 polymer ?
#
loop_
_entity_poly.entity_id
_entity_poly.type
_entity_poly.pdbx_seq_one_letter_code
_entity_poly.pdbx_strand_id
1 'polypeptide(L)'
;MTLIAWEEMFTRSQTGTKKMHVFYKNIELAGYAGVNHALILIGINGNYGKPRKAVILSFGSVSRGAVYALQGQGYRDITVYTERPSTEVVDQLPGLSFKQMKNDGSGNMLVLESDGSTRPFAEVLSDVQIIVNGTLQDTDHPKMFVPVHDADKLMKGTLIIDISCDEGMGFWCAKPTSFEHPMFEIASKFYYAVDHSPSFYWESASWEISEALLPFLPTVIEGPDKWKKNKTILKSIEIRNGIIQNPKILSFQNREKEYPHNFRY
;
A
#
# COMPACT_ATOMS: atom_id res chain seq x y z
N MET A 1 -25.10 2.75 -16.90
CA MET A 1 -23.95 1.88 -16.58
C MET A 1 -23.90 1.63 -15.09
N THR A 2 -23.62 0.39 -14.66
CA THR A 2 -23.32 0.05 -13.26
C THR A 2 -21.89 -0.46 -13.20
N LEU A 3 -21.10 0.03 -12.25
CA LEU A 3 -19.71 -0.35 -12.01
C LEU A 3 -19.61 -1.09 -10.69
N ILE A 4 -19.05 -2.31 -10.73
CA ILE A 4 -18.64 -3.08 -9.56
C ILE A 4 -17.12 -2.92 -9.48
N ALA A 5 -16.66 -2.18 -8.49
CA ALA A 5 -15.23 -1.87 -8.33
C ALA A 5 -14.53 -3.02 -7.58
N TRP A 6 -13.47 -3.54 -8.17
CA TRP A 6 -12.67 -4.61 -7.58
C TRP A 6 -11.97 -4.16 -6.29
N GLU A 7 -11.58 -2.90 -6.22
CA GLU A 7 -10.94 -2.25 -5.07
C GLU A 7 -11.83 -2.28 -3.81
N GLU A 8 -13.14 -2.39 -3.98
CA GLU A 8 -14.10 -2.46 -2.88
C GLU A 8 -14.63 -3.87 -2.61
N MET A 9 -14.09 -4.89 -3.29
CA MET A 9 -14.49 -6.28 -3.08
C MET A 9 -13.83 -6.86 -1.82
N PHE A 10 -14.56 -6.79 -0.70
CA PHE A 10 -14.17 -7.38 0.57
C PHE A 10 -15.13 -8.52 0.97
N THR A 11 -14.57 -9.61 1.49
CA THR A 11 -15.37 -10.55 2.29
C THR A 11 -15.89 -9.82 3.51
N ARG A 12 -17.10 -10.13 3.94
CA ARG A 12 -17.77 -9.37 5.01
C ARG A 12 -18.36 -10.31 6.05
N SER A 13 -18.43 -9.81 7.31
CA SER A 13 -19.16 -10.49 8.38
C SER A 13 -20.67 -10.47 8.13
N GLN A 14 -21.43 -11.19 8.96
CA GLN A 14 -22.89 -11.12 8.93
C GLN A 14 -23.41 -9.70 9.17
N THR A 15 -22.70 -8.91 9.99
CA THR A 15 -23.01 -7.50 10.27
C THR A 15 -22.56 -6.55 9.16
N GLY A 16 -21.86 -7.03 8.12
CA GLY A 16 -21.37 -6.23 6.97
C GLY A 16 -19.98 -5.62 7.17
N THR A 17 -19.31 -5.87 8.29
CA THR A 17 -17.94 -5.39 8.53
C THR A 17 -16.96 -6.00 7.53
N LYS A 18 -16.08 -5.19 6.94
CA LYS A 18 -15.01 -5.66 6.06
C LYS A 18 -14.10 -6.62 6.82
N LYS A 19 -13.77 -7.77 6.22
CA LYS A 19 -12.85 -8.77 6.76
C LYS A 19 -11.55 -8.78 5.95
N MET A 20 -11.59 -9.35 4.77
CA MET A 20 -10.43 -9.55 3.92
C MET A 20 -10.76 -9.11 2.49
N HIS A 21 -9.81 -8.46 1.84
CA HIS A 21 -9.94 -8.11 0.43
C HIS A 21 -10.01 -9.37 -0.42
N VAL A 22 -10.91 -9.42 -1.40
CA VAL A 22 -11.05 -10.60 -2.28
C VAL A 22 -9.75 -10.88 -3.02
N PHE A 23 -9.08 -9.84 -3.51
CA PHE A 23 -7.83 -9.92 -4.24
C PHE A 23 -6.58 -9.81 -3.36
N TYR A 24 -6.66 -10.23 -2.08
CA TYR A 24 -5.54 -10.05 -1.12
C TYR A 24 -4.23 -10.67 -1.60
N LYS A 25 -4.27 -11.76 -2.37
CA LYS A 25 -3.09 -12.40 -2.95
C LYS A 25 -2.41 -11.54 -4.02
N ASN A 26 -3.19 -10.91 -4.90
CA ASN A 26 -2.64 -9.97 -5.87
C ASN A 26 -2.08 -8.72 -5.20
N ILE A 27 -2.71 -8.26 -4.10
CA ILE A 27 -2.21 -7.14 -3.29
C ILE A 27 -0.90 -7.53 -2.58
N GLU A 28 -0.78 -8.77 -2.08
CA GLU A 28 0.47 -9.31 -1.52
C GLU A 28 1.56 -9.39 -2.60
N LEU A 29 1.19 -9.86 -3.80
CA LEU A 29 2.08 -9.91 -4.94
C LEU A 29 2.63 -8.53 -5.34
N ALA A 30 1.87 -7.45 -5.15
CA ALA A 30 2.36 -6.09 -5.41
C ALA A 30 3.60 -5.75 -4.56
N GLY A 31 3.55 -6.02 -3.26
CA GLY A 31 4.71 -5.84 -2.38
C GLY A 31 5.88 -6.76 -2.73
N TYR A 32 5.59 -8.03 -3.01
CA TYR A 32 6.60 -9.01 -3.40
C TYR A 32 7.31 -8.64 -4.70
N ALA A 33 6.55 -8.29 -5.72
CA ALA A 33 7.06 -7.94 -7.05
C ALA A 33 7.85 -6.62 -7.01
N GLY A 34 7.30 -5.58 -6.38
CA GLY A 34 7.94 -4.28 -6.29
C GLY A 34 9.29 -4.34 -5.57
N VAL A 35 9.37 -5.06 -4.46
CA VAL A 35 10.65 -5.24 -3.74
C VAL A 35 11.66 -6.02 -4.59
N ASN A 36 11.28 -7.16 -5.18
CA ASN A 36 12.21 -7.93 -6.00
C ASN A 36 12.71 -7.11 -7.19
N HIS A 37 11.81 -6.40 -7.90
CA HIS A 37 12.20 -5.57 -9.03
C HIS A 37 13.14 -4.44 -8.63
N ALA A 38 12.82 -3.70 -7.56
CA ALA A 38 13.67 -2.60 -7.07
C ALA A 38 15.06 -3.08 -6.66
N LEU A 39 15.17 -4.22 -5.94
CA LEU A 39 16.45 -4.78 -5.51
C LEU A 39 17.32 -5.22 -6.72
N ILE A 40 16.71 -5.82 -7.75
CA ILE A 40 17.41 -6.21 -8.99
C ILE A 40 17.94 -4.97 -9.71
N LEU A 41 17.16 -3.89 -9.82
CA LEU A 41 17.56 -2.66 -10.53
C LEU A 41 18.81 -2.01 -9.95
N ILE A 42 19.00 -2.03 -8.64
CA ILE A 42 20.20 -1.48 -8.00
C ILE A 42 21.25 -2.54 -7.66
N GLY A 43 21.02 -3.80 -8.05
CA GLY A 43 21.99 -4.89 -7.93
C GLY A 43 22.35 -5.29 -6.50
N ILE A 44 21.39 -5.28 -5.56
CA ILE A 44 21.65 -5.65 -4.16
C ILE A 44 20.87 -6.90 -3.75
N ASN A 45 21.50 -7.66 -2.83
CA ASN A 45 20.96 -8.89 -2.26
C ASN A 45 21.35 -8.99 -0.78
N GLY A 46 20.49 -9.57 0.05
CA GLY A 46 20.70 -9.66 1.51
C GLY A 46 21.70 -10.74 1.94
N ASN A 47 21.97 -11.73 1.08
CA ASN A 47 22.95 -12.80 1.36
C ASN A 47 24.39 -12.39 1.02
N TYR A 48 24.57 -11.33 0.21
CA TYR A 48 25.87 -10.89 -0.28
C TYR A 48 26.04 -9.38 -0.10
N GLY A 49 27.26 -8.95 0.08
CA GLY A 49 27.63 -7.54 0.24
C GLY A 49 27.48 -7.05 1.67
N LYS A 50 27.26 -5.75 1.85
CA LYS A 50 27.16 -5.11 3.17
C LYS A 50 25.82 -5.43 3.82
N PRO A 51 25.77 -5.73 5.13
CA PRO A 51 24.50 -5.82 5.87
C PRO A 51 23.67 -4.53 5.70
N ARG A 52 22.35 -4.68 5.56
CA ARG A 52 21.43 -3.57 5.37
C ARG A 52 20.21 -3.73 6.27
N LYS A 53 19.79 -2.62 6.86
CA LYS A 53 18.54 -2.52 7.59
C LYS A 53 17.42 -2.22 6.63
N ALA A 54 16.30 -2.92 6.77
CA ALA A 54 15.08 -2.66 6.05
C ALA A 54 13.97 -2.23 7.00
N VAL A 55 13.21 -1.25 6.59
CA VAL A 55 12.00 -0.79 7.30
C VAL A 55 10.80 -0.96 6.38
N ILE A 56 9.71 -1.46 6.95
CA ILE A 56 8.43 -1.61 6.28
C ILE A 56 7.39 -0.77 7.00
N LEU A 57 6.69 0.07 6.24
CA LEU A 57 5.64 0.95 6.73
C LEU A 57 4.28 0.27 6.52
N SER A 58 3.51 0.10 7.60
CA SER A 58 2.29 -0.70 7.67
C SER A 58 2.55 -2.22 7.72
N PHE A 59 1.51 -3.01 7.98
CA PHE A 59 1.56 -4.48 7.93
C PHE A 59 0.26 -5.06 7.37
N GLY A 60 -0.10 -4.60 6.17
CA GLY A 60 -1.17 -5.14 5.35
C GLY A 60 -0.68 -6.19 4.36
N SER A 61 -1.51 -6.58 3.38
CA SER A 61 -1.14 -7.58 2.37
C SER A 61 0.08 -7.17 1.56
N VAL A 62 0.16 -5.91 1.10
CA VAL A 62 1.34 -5.36 0.39
C VAL A 62 2.61 -5.56 1.22
N SER A 63 2.58 -5.14 2.48
CA SER A 63 3.76 -5.23 3.36
C SER A 63 4.16 -6.67 3.67
N ARG A 64 3.21 -7.61 3.73
CA ARG A 64 3.51 -9.05 3.87
C ARG A 64 4.27 -9.57 2.66
N GLY A 65 3.82 -9.23 1.45
CA GLY A 65 4.54 -9.56 0.23
C GLY A 65 5.95 -8.98 0.20
N ALA A 66 6.12 -7.74 0.65
CA ALA A 66 7.43 -7.11 0.78
C ALA A 66 8.34 -7.84 1.78
N VAL A 67 7.80 -8.29 2.92
CA VAL A 67 8.55 -9.13 3.90
C VAL A 67 9.01 -10.43 3.23
N TYR A 68 8.12 -11.14 2.54
CA TYR A 68 8.48 -12.38 1.86
C TYR A 68 9.60 -12.17 0.84
N ALA A 69 9.55 -11.09 0.07
CA ALA A 69 10.60 -10.74 -0.88
C ALA A 69 11.93 -10.46 -0.18
N LEU A 70 11.94 -9.59 0.84
CA LEU A 70 13.14 -9.25 1.60
C LEU A 70 13.77 -10.49 2.27
N GLN A 71 12.96 -11.30 2.96
CA GLN A 71 13.43 -12.52 3.61
C GLN A 71 13.93 -13.55 2.59
N GLY A 72 13.24 -13.72 1.46
CA GLY A 72 13.65 -14.59 0.35
C GLY A 72 14.98 -14.14 -0.26
N GLN A 73 15.23 -12.84 -0.35
CA GLN A 73 16.49 -12.25 -0.80
C GLN A 73 17.59 -12.25 0.29
N GLY A 74 17.31 -12.76 1.49
CA GLY A 74 18.32 -12.93 2.54
C GLY A 74 18.42 -11.81 3.56
N TYR A 75 17.56 -10.78 3.50
CA TYR A 75 17.55 -9.73 4.52
C TYR A 75 17.01 -10.26 5.84
N ARG A 76 17.67 -9.88 6.96
CA ARG A 76 17.35 -10.37 8.31
C ARG A 76 17.03 -9.23 9.28
N ASP A 77 17.59 -8.05 9.09
CA ASP A 77 17.33 -6.86 9.92
C ASP A 77 16.14 -6.11 9.31
N ILE A 78 14.93 -6.54 9.67
CA ILE A 78 13.68 -5.99 9.14
C ILE A 78 12.83 -5.50 10.31
N THR A 79 12.54 -4.20 10.33
CA THR A 79 11.61 -3.57 11.29
C THR A 79 10.33 -3.14 10.60
N VAL A 80 9.20 -3.52 11.17
CA VAL A 80 7.87 -3.13 10.69
C VAL A 80 7.29 -2.06 11.61
N TYR A 81 6.84 -0.96 11.03
CA TYR A 81 6.14 0.11 11.74
C TYR A 81 4.65 0.08 11.43
N THR A 82 3.82 0.02 12.47
CA THR A 82 2.35 0.01 12.35
C THR A 82 1.72 1.04 13.29
N GLU A 83 0.53 1.52 12.94
CA GLU A 83 -0.24 2.38 13.85
C GLU A 83 -0.85 1.58 15.01
N ARG A 84 -1.05 0.27 14.82
CA ARG A 84 -1.53 -0.63 15.87
C ARG A 84 -0.38 -1.00 16.81
N PRO A 85 -0.64 -1.15 18.11
CA PRO A 85 0.31 -1.75 19.02
C PRO A 85 0.78 -3.12 18.51
N SER A 86 2.04 -3.47 18.76
CA SER A 86 2.60 -4.76 18.31
C SER A 86 1.80 -5.98 18.81
N THR A 87 1.19 -5.86 19.99
CA THR A 87 0.32 -6.90 20.60
C THR A 87 -0.99 -7.11 19.85
N GLU A 88 -1.42 -6.14 19.04
CA GLU A 88 -2.65 -6.21 18.23
C GLU A 88 -2.38 -6.60 16.77
N VAL A 89 -1.12 -6.79 16.41
CA VAL A 89 -0.75 -7.26 15.07
C VAL A 89 -0.92 -8.76 15.00
N VAL A 90 -1.96 -9.19 14.30
CA VAL A 90 -2.27 -10.61 14.09
C VAL A 90 -1.38 -11.20 13.01
N ASP A 91 -1.09 -12.50 13.10
CA ASP A 91 -0.30 -13.26 12.13
C ASP A 91 1.07 -12.62 11.84
N GLN A 92 1.79 -12.29 12.90
CA GLN A 92 3.17 -11.80 12.79
C GLN A 92 4.05 -12.85 12.11
N LEU A 93 4.88 -12.38 11.17
CA LEU A 93 5.86 -13.24 10.52
C LEU A 93 7.14 -13.34 11.37
N PRO A 94 7.80 -14.52 11.40
CA PRO A 94 9.01 -14.70 12.21
C PRO A 94 10.17 -13.84 11.69
N GLY A 95 11.09 -13.49 12.59
CA GLY A 95 12.30 -12.74 12.25
C GLY A 95 12.06 -11.24 11.99
N LEU A 96 10.95 -10.69 12.43
CA LEU A 96 10.63 -9.27 12.32
C LEU A 96 10.65 -8.60 13.70
N SER A 97 11.06 -7.32 13.72
CA SER A 97 10.81 -6.41 14.83
C SER A 97 9.60 -5.55 14.53
N PHE A 98 8.71 -5.37 15.52
CA PHE A 98 7.53 -4.51 15.38
C PHE A 98 7.66 -3.28 16.27
N LYS A 99 7.39 -2.11 15.70
CA LYS A 99 7.34 -0.83 16.41
C LYS A 99 6.05 -0.09 16.05
N GLN A 100 5.65 0.80 16.94
CA GLN A 100 4.44 1.59 16.74
C GLN A 100 4.76 2.96 16.18
N MET A 101 3.91 3.42 15.24
CA MET A 101 3.91 4.78 14.72
C MET A 101 2.55 5.40 14.94
N LYS A 102 2.48 6.74 14.99
CA LYS A 102 1.23 7.48 15.10
C LYS A 102 1.29 8.77 14.29
N ASN A 103 0.12 9.26 13.88
CA ASN A 103 -0.03 10.57 13.28
C ASN A 103 0.00 11.64 14.39
N ASP A 104 0.62 12.79 14.13
CA ASP A 104 0.66 13.94 15.04
C ASP A 104 -0.62 14.80 15.00
N GLY A 105 -1.57 14.45 14.14
CA GLY A 105 -2.80 15.20 13.90
C GLY A 105 -2.71 16.20 12.74
N SER A 106 -1.51 16.50 12.24
CA SER A 106 -1.27 17.38 11.07
C SER A 106 -0.86 16.58 9.81
N GLY A 107 -0.83 15.25 9.89
CA GLY A 107 -0.42 14.38 8.80
C GLY A 107 1.01 13.83 8.92
N ASN A 108 1.87 14.40 9.78
CA ASN A 108 3.21 13.87 9.97
C ASN A 108 3.20 12.62 10.83
N MET A 109 4.01 11.65 10.43
CA MET A 109 4.15 10.39 11.15
C MET A 109 5.29 10.46 12.16
N LEU A 110 5.01 10.02 13.38
CA LEU A 110 5.95 9.91 14.50
C LEU A 110 6.11 8.46 14.90
N VAL A 111 7.29 8.10 15.39
CA VAL A 111 7.54 6.81 16.05
C VAL A 111 7.25 6.95 17.54
N LEU A 112 6.54 5.98 18.11
CA LEU A 112 6.32 5.85 19.55
C LEU A 112 7.45 4.99 20.14
N GLU A 113 8.21 5.56 21.05
CA GLU A 113 9.29 4.86 21.77
C GLU A 113 8.76 4.13 23.01
N SER A 114 9.54 3.20 23.53
CA SER A 114 9.17 2.36 24.69
C SER A 114 8.94 3.15 25.99
N ASP A 115 9.55 4.33 26.11
CA ASP A 115 9.36 5.24 27.24
C ASP A 115 8.13 6.16 27.10
N GLY A 116 7.37 6.00 26.00
CA GLY A 116 6.20 6.80 25.68
C GLY A 116 6.52 8.12 24.96
N SER A 117 7.79 8.46 24.77
CA SER A 117 8.20 9.61 23.96
C SER A 117 7.95 9.38 22.47
N THR A 118 8.04 10.43 21.67
CA THR A 118 7.89 10.33 20.22
C THR A 118 9.01 11.03 19.50
N ARG A 119 9.41 10.46 18.34
CA ARG A 119 10.40 11.06 17.45
C ARG A 119 9.85 11.19 16.03
N PRO A 120 10.29 12.22 15.27
CA PRO A 120 10.02 12.30 13.84
C PRO A 120 10.46 11.03 13.11
N PHE A 121 9.63 10.56 12.17
CA PHE A 121 9.91 9.32 11.47
C PHE A 121 11.23 9.39 10.67
N ALA A 122 11.51 10.53 10.05
CA ALA A 122 12.74 10.76 9.29
C ALA A 122 14.03 10.58 10.12
N GLU A 123 14.00 10.85 11.43
CA GLU A 123 15.14 10.62 12.31
C GLU A 123 15.41 9.13 12.53
N VAL A 124 14.34 8.36 12.65
CA VAL A 124 14.40 6.90 12.80
C VAL A 124 14.89 6.22 11.53
N LEU A 125 14.61 6.82 10.37
CA LEU A 125 15.03 6.30 9.06
C LEU A 125 16.46 6.70 8.68
N SER A 126 17.16 7.50 9.50
CA SER A 126 18.46 8.08 9.15
C SER A 126 19.58 7.04 8.94
N ASP A 127 19.48 5.84 9.52
CA ASP A 127 20.45 4.74 9.37
C ASP A 127 19.88 3.53 8.58
N VAL A 128 18.80 3.73 7.86
CA VAL A 128 18.07 2.70 7.11
C VAL A 128 18.44 2.73 5.63
N GLN A 129 18.76 1.58 5.06
CA GLN A 129 19.17 1.46 3.65
C GLN A 129 18.01 1.13 2.73
N ILE A 130 16.96 0.43 3.22
CA ILE A 130 15.81 0.03 2.44
C ILE A 130 14.55 0.42 3.19
N ILE A 131 13.70 1.21 2.56
CA ILE A 131 12.40 1.64 3.11
C ILE A 131 11.32 1.15 2.15
N VAL A 132 10.38 0.36 2.65
CA VAL A 132 9.24 -0.11 1.86
C VAL A 132 7.95 0.52 2.39
N ASN A 133 7.24 1.25 1.55
CA ASN A 133 5.94 1.83 1.87
C ASN A 133 4.82 0.97 1.28
N GLY A 134 4.04 0.34 2.17
CA GLY A 134 2.81 -0.39 1.84
C GLY A 134 1.59 0.19 2.55
N THR A 135 1.64 1.48 2.90
CA THR A 135 0.57 2.16 3.62
C THR A 135 -0.53 2.56 2.66
N LEU A 136 -1.76 2.15 2.93
CA LEU A 136 -2.92 2.67 2.23
C LEU A 136 -3.13 4.13 2.66
N GLN A 137 -3.03 5.05 1.70
CA GLN A 137 -3.26 6.46 1.93
C GLN A 137 -4.77 6.81 1.93
N ASP A 138 -5.13 7.82 2.69
CA ASP A 138 -6.41 8.50 2.57
C ASP A 138 -6.17 9.87 1.93
N THR A 139 -6.70 10.09 0.74
CA THR A 139 -6.51 11.33 -0.02
C THR A 139 -7.04 12.57 0.70
N ASP A 140 -8.01 12.41 1.59
CA ASP A 140 -8.54 13.51 2.42
C ASP A 140 -7.65 13.78 3.65
N HIS A 141 -6.85 12.77 4.09
CA HIS A 141 -5.97 12.86 5.27
C HIS A 141 -4.63 12.14 4.98
N PRO A 142 -3.78 12.67 4.10
CA PRO A 142 -2.54 12.02 3.69
C PRO A 142 -1.55 11.91 4.86
N LYS A 143 -0.82 10.81 4.90
CA LYS A 143 0.27 10.58 5.85
C LYS A 143 1.59 10.92 5.21
N MET A 144 2.45 11.65 5.94
CA MET A 144 3.79 12.03 5.52
C MET A 144 4.83 11.41 6.45
N PHE A 145 5.68 10.54 5.92
CA PHE A 145 6.77 9.92 6.68
C PHE A 145 8.05 10.75 6.64
N VAL A 146 8.36 11.29 5.47
CA VAL A 146 9.55 12.13 5.27
C VAL A 146 9.14 13.36 4.45
N PRO A 147 8.94 14.51 5.09
CA PRO A 147 8.70 15.78 4.39
C PRO A 147 9.99 16.32 3.75
N VAL A 148 9.86 17.32 2.88
CA VAL A 148 10.99 17.86 2.09
C VAL A 148 12.14 18.38 2.95
N HIS A 149 11.84 19.02 4.08
CA HIS A 149 12.86 19.58 5.00
C HIS A 149 13.63 18.51 5.78
N ASP A 150 13.14 17.27 5.77
CA ASP A 150 13.77 16.12 6.43
C ASP A 150 14.46 15.16 5.44
N ALA A 151 14.38 15.44 4.15
CA ALA A 151 14.95 14.58 3.11
C ALA A 151 16.45 14.29 3.33
N ASP A 152 17.21 15.27 3.81
CA ASP A 152 18.65 15.15 4.03
C ASP A 152 19.00 14.31 5.28
N LYS A 153 18.03 14.02 6.14
CA LYS A 153 18.22 13.10 7.28
C LYS A 153 18.44 11.65 6.83
N LEU A 154 17.85 11.26 5.70
CA LEU A 154 18.09 9.94 5.11
C LEU A 154 19.51 9.83 4.57
N MET A 155 20.15 8.67 4.80
CA MET A 155 21.50 8.44 4.31
C MET A 155 21.55 8.38 2.77
N LYS A 156 22.71 8.72 2.20
CA LYS A 156 22.97 8.59 0.77
C LYS A 156 22.86 7.11 0.33
N GLY A 157 22.23 6.87 -0.81
CA GLY A 157 22.02 5.53 -1.34
C GLY A 157 20.84 4.77 -0.71
N THR A 158 20.05 5.39 0.19
CA THR A 158 18.81 4.78 0.66
C THR A 158 17.88 4.49 -0.52
N LEU A 159 17.36 3.26 -0.56
CA LEU A 159 16.34 2.82 -1.52
C LEU A 159 14.97 2.96 -0.88
N ILE A 160 14.14 3.80 -1.44
CA ILE A 160 12.70 3.93 -1.10
C ILE A 160 11.91 3.14 -2.13
N ILE A 161 11.18 2.13 -1.68
CA ILE A 161 10.28 1.31 -2.50
C ILE A 161 8.85 1.66 -2.10
N ASP A 162 8.24 2.53 -2.85
CA ASP A 162 6.89 3.02 -2.57
C ASP A 162 5.86 2.25 -3.40
N ILE A 163 5.21 1.26 -2.76
CA ILE A 163 4.18 0.45 -3.41
C ILE A 163 2.80 1.12 -3.35
N SER A 164 2.64 2.12 -2.49
CA SER A 164 1.43 2.94 -2.45
C SER A 164 1.27 3.78 -3.71
N CYS A 165 2.39 4.28 -4.27
CA CYS A 165 2.42 5.06 -5.52
C CYS A 165 1.55 6.33 -5.50
N ASP A 166 1.18 6.84 -4.32
CA ASP A 166 0.30 8.01 -4.16
C ASP A 166 1.10 9.31 -4.30
N GLU A 167 0.82 10.09 -5.34
CA GLU A 167 1.55 11.33 -5.63
C GLU A 167 1.40 12.35 -4.49
N GLY A 168 2.54 12.90 -4.04
CA GLY A 168 2.58 13.89 -2.96
C GLY A 168 2.31 13.36 -1.57
N MET A 169 2.22 12.05 -1.36
CA MET A 169 1.95 11.42 -0.07
C MET A 169 3.10 10.51 0.36
N GLY A 170 3.32 10.37 1.65
CA GLY A 170 4.35 9.50 2.22
C GLY A 170 5.76 10.10 2.21
N PHE A 171 6.23 10.52 1.07
CA PHE A 171 7.57 11.07 0.87
C PHE A 171 7.53 12.35 0.04
N TRP A 172 8.49 13.26 0.26
CA TRP A 172 8.59 14.55 -0.43
C TRP A 172 8.66 14.45 -1.96
N CYS A 173 9.10 13.30 -2.46
CA CYS A 173 9.34 13.04 -3.87
C CYS A 173 8.32 12.06 -4.48
N ALA A 174 7.29 11.71 -3.71
CA ALA A 174 6.35 10.67 -4.09
C ALA A 174 5.63 11.00 -5.40
N LYS A 175 5.83 10.11 -6.38
CA LYS A 175 5.11 10.10 -7.66
C LYS A 175 5.19 8.71 -8.28
N PRO A 176 4.14 8.25 -8.99
CA PRO A 176 4.18 6.98 -9.70
C PRO A 176 5.31 6.93 -10.74
N THR A 177 5.86 5.75 -10.96
CA THR A 177 6.80 5.44 -12.03
C THR A 177 6.25 4.32 -12.92
N SER A 178 6.90 4.02 -14.03
CA SER A 178 6.51 2.96 -14.97
C SER A 178 7.60 1.91 -15.12
N PHE A 179 7.31 0.79 -15.78
CA PHE A 179 8.33 -0.23 -16.05
C PHE A 179 9.43 0.27 -17.01
N GLU A 180 9.14 1.25 -17.87
CA GLU A 180 10.13 1.88 -18.76
C GLU A 180 11.10 2.76 -17.97
N HIS A 181 10.60 3.43 -16.93
CA HIS A 181 11.37 4.31 -16.05
C HIS A 181 11.06 3.99 -14.59
N PRO A 182 11.51 2.82 -14.08
CA PRO A 182 10.99 2.25 -12.83
C PRO A 182 11.50 2.96 -11.57
N MET A 183 12.59 3.71 -11.69
CA MET A 183 13.27 4.34 -10.57
C MET A 183 13.91 5.66 -11.00
N PHE A 184 14.03 6.60 -10.08
CA PHE A 184 14.82 7.81 -10.27
C PHE A 184 15.66 8.08 -9.02
N GLU A 185 16.74 8.86 -9.22
CA GLU A 185 17.57 9.36 -8.13
C GLU A 185 17.14 10.78 -7.77
N ILE A 186 17.01 11.05 -6.48
CA ILE A 186 16.72 12.36 -5.91
C ILE A 186 17.45 12.57 -4.60
N ALA A 187 18.14 13.69 -4.43
CA ALA A 187 18.94 14.00 -3.23
C ALA A 187 19.85 12.83 -2.80
N SER A 188 20.49 12.14 -3.76
CA SER A 188 21.32 10.94 -3.57
C SER A 188 20.58 9.75 -2.94
N LYS A 189 19.30 9.61 -3.13
CA LYS A 189 18.46 8.46 -2.75
C LYS A 189 17.79 7.90 -3.99
N PHE A 190 17.51 6.60 -3.99
CA PHE A 190 16.77 5.93 -5.06
C PHE A 190 15.29 5.83 -4.68
N TYR A 191 14.42 6.25 -5.58
CA TYR A 191 12.97 6.15 -5.39
C TYR A 191 12.35 5.30 -6.49
N TYR A 192 11.70 4.21 -6.08
CA TYR A 192 10.98 3.25 -6.91
C TYR A 192 9.49 3.28 -6.54
N ALA A 193 8.62 3.45 -7.53
CA ALA A 193 7.17 3.46 -7.33
C ALA A 193 6.42 3.01 -8.58
N VAL A 194 6.84 1.85 -9.16
CA VAL A 194 6.14 1.32 -10.35
C VAL A 194 4.70 1.02 -9.99
N ASP A 195 3.79 1.74 -10.66
CA ASP A 195 2.37 1.46 -10.61
C ASP A 195 2.10 0.06 -11.17
N HIS A 196 1.07 -0.62 -10.67
CA HIS A 196 0.72 -2.02 -11.02
C HIS A 196 1.91 -2.99 -11.01
N SER A 197 2.79 -2.91 -10.00
CA SER A 197 3.95 -3.79 -9.80
C SER A 197 3.66 -5.31 -9.90
N PRO A 198 2.43 -5.85 -9.62
CA PRO A 198 2.12 -7.26 -9.87
C PRO A 198 2.38 -7.72 -11.31
N SER A 199 2.31 -6.81 -12.29
CA SER A 199 2.58 -7.12 -13.70
C SER A 199 4.00 -7.59 -13.97
N PHE A 200 4.95 -7.39 -13.04
CA PHE A 200 6.26 -7.99 -13.09
C PHE A 200 6.21 -9.54 -13.09
N TYR A 201 5.19 -10.09 -12.43
CA TYR A 201 4.84 -11.51 -12.44
C TYR A 201 3.46 -11.71 -13.05
N TRP A 202 3.27 -11.24 -14.30
CA TRP A 202 1.97 -11.12 -14.97
C TRP A 202 1.16 -12.42 -15.00
N GLU A 203 1.79 -13.57 -15.17
CA GLU A 203 1.12 -14.88 -15.19
C GLU A 203 0.54 -15.19 -13.81
N SER A 204 1.35 -15.10 -12.76
CA SER A 204 0.90 -15.30 -11.37
C SER A 204 -0.18 -14.30 -10.97
N ALA A 205 -0.01 -13.03 -11.35
CA ALA A 205 -1.01 -11.99 -11.09
C ALA A 205 -2.36 -12.32 -11.75
N SER A 206 -2.33 -12.71 -13.03
CA SER A 206 -3.53 -13.08 -13.78
C SER A 206 -4.22 -14.30 -13.17
N TRP A 207 -3.45 -15.29 -12.74
CA TRP A 207 -3.98 -16.46 -12.06
C TRP A 207 -4.68 -16.09 -10.75
N GLU A 208 -4.00 -15.36 -9.84
CA GLU A 208 -4.54 -14.97 -8.54
C GLU A 208 -5.79 -14.09 -8.66
N ILE A 209 -5.83 -13.18 -9.64
CA ILE A 209 -7.01 -12.36 -9.93
C ILE A 209 -8.16 -13.24 -10.43
N SER A 210 -7.90 -14.15 -11.37
CA SER A 210 -8.91 -15.01 -11.96
C SER A 210 -9.53 -15.94 -10.92
N GLU A 211 -8.72 -16.63 -10.12
CA GLU A 211 -9.20 -17.51 -9.06
C GLU A 211 -10.02 -16.75 -8.00
N ALA A 212 -9.59 -15.53 -7.64
CA ALA A 212 -10.31 -14.70 -6.68
C ALA A 212 -11.66 -14.21 -7.22
N LEU A 213 -11.75 -13.93 -8.53
CA LEU A 213 -12.97 -13.40 -9.16
C LEU A 213 -13.99 -14.48 -9.52
N LEU A 214 -13.52 -15.66 -9.91
CA LEU A 214 -14.33 -16.76 -10.44
C LEU A 214 -15.56 -17.09 -9.57
N PRO A 215 -15.46 -17.15 -8.22
CA PRO A 215 -16.63 -17.43 -7.37
C PRO A 215 -17.74 -16.37 -7.41
N PHE A 216 -17.45 -15.16 -7.88
CA PHE A 216 -18.39 -14.05 -7.93
C PHE A 216 -19.05 -13.91 -9.32
N LEU A 217 -18.45 -14.45 -10.39
CA LEU A 217 -18.93 -14.32 -11.76
C LEU A 217 -20.37 -14.79 -11.93
N PRO A 218 -20.81 -15.96 -11.42
CA PRO A 218 -22.21 -16.39 -11.56
C PRO A 218 -23.17 -15.34 -11.00
N THR A 219 -22.88 -14.80 -9.81
CA THR A 219 -23.72 -13.75 -9.20
C THR A 219 -23.78 -12.49 -10.06
N VAL A 220 -22.66 -12.09 -10.66
CA VAL A 220 -22.61 -10.91 -11.53
C VAL A 220 -23.42 -11.12 -12.79
N ILE A 221 -23.29 -12.29 -13.44
CA ILE A 221 -23.99 -12.66 -14.68
C ILE A 221 -25.52 -12.78 -14.46
N GLU A 222 -25.94 -13.32 -13.32
CA GLU A 222 -27.36 -13.45 -12.97
C GLU A 222 -28.09 -12.11 -12.76
N GLY A 223 -27.34 -11.02 -12.61
CA GLY A 223 -27.86 -9.66 -12.65
C GLY A 223 -28.28 -9.07 -11.30
N PRO A 224 -28.91 -7.86 -11.35
CA PRO A 224 -29.10 -7.00 -10.17
C PRO A 224 -29.86 -7.62 -9.00
N ASP A 225 -30.77 -8.53 -9.23
CA ASP A 225 -31.53 -9.17 -8.13
C ASP A 225 -30.68 -10.15 -7.33
N LYS A 226 -29.69 -10.76 -7.94
CA LYS A 226 -28.71 -11.60 -7.25
C LYS A 226 -27.63 -10.77 -6.55
N TRP A 227 -27.23 -9.63 -7.14
CA TRP A 227 -26.27 -8.72 -6.48
C TRP A 227 -26.74 -8.26 -5.11
N LYS A 228 -28.05 -8.01 -4.94
CA LYS A 228 -28.66 -7.62 -3.66
C LYS A 228 -28.45 -8.66 -2.54
N LYS A 229 -28.31 -9.94 -2.91
CA LYS A 229 -28.13 -11.05 -1.97
C LYS A 229 -26.66 -11.32 -1.64
N ASN A 230 -25.73 -10.80 -2.42
CA ASN A 230 -24.29 -10.95 -2.19
C ASN A 230 -23.71 -9.65 -1.63
N LYS A 231 -23.37 -9.64 -0.34
CA LYS A 231 -22.87 -8.44 0.35
C LYS A 231 -21.55 -7.91 -0.23
N THR A 232 -20.68 -8.79 -0.73
CA THR A 232 -19.42 -8.39 -1.39
C THR A 232 -19.73 -7.60 -2.64
N ILE A 233 -20.51 -8.16 -3.57
CA ILE A 233 -20.90 -7.49 -4.82
C ILE A 233 -21.70 -6.20 -4.53
N LEU A 234 -22.72 -6.29 -3.65
CA LEU A 234 -23.60 -5.15 -3.37
C LEU A 234 -22.83 -3.92 -2.86
N LYS A 235 -21.84 -4.15 -2.01
CA LYS A 235 -21.04 -3.07 -1.38
C LYS A 235 -19.87 -2.60 -2.24
N SER A 236 -19.59 -3.30 -3.35
CA SER A 236 -18.58 -2.91 -4.33
C SER A 236 -19.17 -2.14 -5.52
N ILE A 237 -20.47 -1.86 -5.50
CA ILE A 237 -21.09 -1.05 -6.54
C ILE A 237 -20.79 0.42 -6.27
N GLU A 238 -19.90 0.99 -7.04
CA GLU A 238 -19.46 2.39 -6.94
C GLU A 238 -20.27 3.33 -7.84
N ILE A 239 -20.77 2.81 -8.97
CA ILE A 239 -21.71 3.54 -9.83
C ILE A 239 -22.92 2.64 -10.04
N ARG A 240 -24.12 3.18 -9.85
CA ARG A 240 -25.38 2.47 -10.09
C ARG A 240 -26.26 3.28 -11.04
N ASN A 241 -26.54 2.72 -12.21
CA ASN A 241 -27.35 3.37 -13.24
C ASN A 241 -26.84 4.78 -13.61
N GLY A 242 -25.52 4.97 -13.64
CA GLY A 242 -24.89 6.25 -13.92
C GLY A 242 -24.70 7.17 -12.71
N ILE A 243 -25.27 6.84 -11.56
CA ILE A 243 -25.15 7.66 -10.33
C ILE A 243 -23.99 7.15 -9.49
N ILE A 244 -23.06 8.03 -9.12
CA ILE A 244 -21.91 7.71 -8.25
C ILE A 244 -22.42 7.45 -6.83
N GLN A 245 -22.05 6.31 -6.26
CA GLN A 245 -22.47 5.87 -4.94
C GLN A 245 -21.41 6.18 -3.86
N ASN A 246 -20.14 6.22 -4.26
CA ASN A 246 -19.02 6.42 -3.34
C ASN A 246 -18.71 7.93 -3.22
N PRO A 247 -18.92 8.55 -2.03
CA PRO A 247 -18.65 9.98 -1.84
C PRO A 247 -17.16 10.34 -2.00
N LYS A 248 -16.23 9.41 -1.80
CA LYS A 248 -14.79 9.66 -2.00
C LYS A 248 -14.46 9.92 -3.48
N ILE A 249 -15.15 9.28 -4.42
CA ILE A 249 -14.99 9.59 -5.85
C ILE A 249 -15.42 11.02 -6.13
N LEU A 250 -16.51 11.45 -5.53
CA LEU A 250 -17.02 12.82 -5.70
C LEU A 250 -16.06 13.86 -5.10
N SER A 251 -15.55 13.59 -3.90
CA SER A 251 -14.55 14.44 -3.23
C SER A 251 -13.27 14.53 -4.08
N PHE A 252 -12.69 13.41 -4.43
CA PHE A 252 -11.44 13.34 -5.21
C PHE A 252 -11.56 14.03 -6.57
N GLN A 253 -12.71 13.91 -7.24
CA GLN A 253 -12.96 14.55 -8.54
C GLN A 253 -13.51 15.98 -8.43
N ASN A 254 -13.63 16.55 -7.23
CA ASN A 254 -14.24 17.87 -7.00
C ASN A 254 -15.64 17.99 -7.63
N ARG A 255 -16.51 17.00 -7.39
CA ARG A 255 -17.87 16.95 -7.93
C ARG A 255 -18.93 17.21 -6.86
N GLU A 256 -20.09 17.66 -7.30
CA GLU A 256 -21.29 17.79 -6.47
C GLU A 256 -21.85 16.42 -6.07
N LYS A 257 -22.52 16.37 -4.90
CA LYS A 257 -23.18 15.14 -4.43
C LYS A 257 -24.44 14.83 -5.24
N GLU A 258 -25.14 15.86 -5.66
CA GLU A 258 -26.39 15.77 -6.42
C GLU A 258 -26.10 15.38 -7.87
N TYR A 259 -26.89 14.46 -8.41
CA TYR A 259 -26.86 14.13 -9.84
C TYR A 259 -27.23 15.36 -10.67
N PRO A 260 -26.55 15.68 -11.75
CA PRO A 260 -25.59 14.89 -12.53
C PRO A 260 -24.12 14.94 -12.07
N HIS A 261 -23.83 15.31 -10.84
CA HIS A 261 -22.47 15.35 -10.27
C HIS A 261 -21.54 16.32 -11.02
N ASN A 262 -22.00 17.55 -11.21
CA ASN A 262 -21.23 18.61 -11.87
C ASN A 262 -19.90 18.86 -11.14
N PHE A 263 -18.90 19.34 -11.89
CA PHE A 263 -17.68 19.81 -11.26
C PHE A 263 -17.97 21.06 -10.43
N ARG A 264 -17.35 21.16 -9.25
CA ARG A 264 -17.32 22.36 -8.43
C ARG A 264 -16.19 23.24 -8.94
N TYR A 265 -16.52 24.46 -9.28
CA TYR A 265 -15.56 25.48 -9.73
C TYR A 265 -15.09 26.32 -8.55
#